data_42b3400c0a96a50fe9e797e6436c8a5c
#
_entry.id   42b3400c0a96a50fe9e797e6436c8a5c
#
_cell.length_a   1.000
_cell.length_b   1.000
_cell.length_c   1.000
_cell.angle_alpha   90.00
_cell.angle_beta   90.00
_cell.angle_gamma   90.00
#
_symmetry.space_group_name_H-M   'P 1'
#
loop_
_entity.id
_entity.type
_entity.pdbx_description
1 polymer ?
#
loop_
_entity_poly.entity_id
_entity_poly.type
_entity_poly.pdbx_seq_one_letter_code
_entity_poly.pdbx_strand_id
1 'polypeptide(L)'
;MTQQSTNSSSQDFNKSNDSNKSGTSNAADKSMQAADTASQDKSGGRRAGRILFGLPVIALLIVIDQITKVIAVNSLGDGRRIPLIKGVLEFTFVQNRGAAFGILQNALPFFVVITLAALAVICYILVRVPEDRHFLPIRLCLCFIAAGAVGNFIDRLFLSYVRDFIYFCLIDFPVFNVADIYITCATVILILLMLLYYRDEEELSFLN
;
A
#
# COMPACT_ATOMS: atom_id res chain seq x y z
N MET A 1 8.92 12.72 -95.36
CA MET A 1 8.57 14.04 -94.75
C MET A 1 8.08 13.74 -93.38
N THR A 2 8.96 13.90 -92.39
CA THR A 2 9.03 14.90 -91.36
C THR A 2 7.91 14.79 -90.33
N GLN A 3 8.16 14.34 -89.11
CA GLN A 3 8.58 15.16 -87.99
C GLN A 3 8.98 14.35 -86.77
N GLN A 4 10.18 14.61 -86.33
CA GLN A 4 10.69 14.37 -84.94
C GLN A 4 10.30 15.56 -84.08
N SER A 5 10.18 15.27 -82.82
CA SER A 5 10.37 16.08 -81.60
C SER A 5 9.11 16.06 -80.71
N THR A 6 9.08 15.91 -79.45
CA THR A 6 9.98 16.21 -78.31
C THR A 6 9.37 15.51 -77.09
N ASN A 7 10.11 14.69 -76.39
CA ASN A 7 9.65 14.25 -75.09
C ASN A 7 10.88 14.17 -74.11
N SER A 8 11.21 15.30 -73.57
CA SER A 8 12.33 15.42 -72.66
C SER A 8 12.04 16.56 -71.66
N SER A 9 11.05 16.41 -70.79
CA SER A 9 10.96 17.33 -69.63
C SER A 9 9.98 16.87 -68.52
N SER A 10 9.72 15.55 -68.36
CA SER A 10 8.80 15.06 -67.37
C SER A 10 9.42 14.16 -66.28
N GLN A 11 10.74 13.94 -66.26
CA GLN A 11 11.39 13.04 -65.32
C GLN A 11 12.11 13.73 -64.14
N ASP A 12 12.31 15.01 -64.15
CA ASP A 12 13.08 15.70 -63.08
C ASP A 12 12.20 16.28 -61.97
N PHE A 13 10.88 16.28 -62.10
CA PHE A 13 9.98 16.83 -61.08
C PHE A 13 9.55 15.83 -59.97
N ASN A 14 9.82 14.52 -60.13
CA ASN A 14 9.34 13.49 -59.21
C ASN A 14 10.43 13.02 -58.21
N LYS A 15 11.69 13.54 -58.33
CA LYS A 15 12.80 13.13 -57.48
C LYS A 15 13.03 14.05 -56.25
N SER A 16 12.44 15.24 -56.27
CA SER A 16 12.55 16.21 -55.15
C SER A 16 11.48 16.09 -54.12
N ASN A 17 10.38 15.35 -54.35
CA ASN A 17 9.29 15.21 -53.38
C ASN A 17 9.42 13.97 -52.47
N ASP A 18 10.24 12.96 -52.81
CA ASP A 18 10.43 11.75 -51.95
C ASP A 18 11.46 11.95 -50.83
N SER A 19 12.42 12.85 -51.00
CA SER A 19 13.42 13.15 -49.95
C SER A 19 12.86 14.01 -48.80
N ASN A 20 11.75 14.72 -49.00
CA ASN A 20 11.13 15.54 -47.94
C ASN A 20 10.09 14.78 -47.10
N LYS A 21 9.56 13.64 -47.59
CA LYS A 21 8.62 12.79 -46.82
C LYS A 21 9.31 11.88 -45.80
N SER A 22 10.57 11.48 -46.03
CA SER A 22 11.31 10.63 -45.08
C SER A 22 11.86 11.40 -43.89
N GLY A 23 12.16 12.70 -44.06
CA GLY A 23 12.67 13.53 -42.98
C GLY A 23 11.61 13.93 -41.94
N THR A 24 10.37 14.17 -42.38
CA THR A 24 9.24 14.51 -41.49
C THR A 24 8.71 13.33 -40.71
N SER A 25 8.72 12.14 -41.25
CA SER A 25 8.32 10.89 -40.57
C SER A 25 9.27 10.55 -39.42
N ASN A 26 10.59 10.66 -39.63
CA ASN A 26 11.61 10.37 -38.62
C ASN A 26 11.64 11.41 -37.47
N ALA A 27 11.28 12.66 -37.76
CA ALA A 27 11.21 13.71 -36.72
C ALA A 27 9.94 13.55 -35.85
N ALA A 28 8.82 13.18 -36.45
CA ALA A 28 7.58 12.89 -35.72
C ALA A 28 7.69 11.64 -34.84
N ASP A 29 8.32 10.57 -35.32
CA ASP A 29 8.58 9.34 -34.55
C ASP A 29 9.52 9.59 -33.37
N LYS A 30 10.59 10.37 -33.57
CA LYS A 30 11.50 10.76 -32.47
C LYS A 30 10.81 11.64 -31.42
N SER A 31 9.93 12.55 -31.83
CA SER A 31 9.18 13.38 -30.90
C SER A 31 8.14 12.60 -30.13
N MET A 32 7.51 11.59 -30.73
CA MET A 32 6.58 10.68 -30.08
C MET A 32 7.29 9.76 -29.08
N GLN A 33 8.43 9.19 -29.45
CA GLN A 33 9.26 8.38 -28.53
C GLN A 33 9.82 9.20 -27.36
N ALA A 34 10.22 10.45 -27.58
CA ALA A 34 10.66 11.33 -26.52
C ALA A 34 9.53 11.73 -25.56
N ALA A 35 8.30 11.92 -26.08
CA ALA A 35 7.12 12.20 -25.27
C ALA A 35 6.70 10.97 -24.45
N ASP A 36 6.77 9.78 -25.02
CA ASP A 36 6.47 8.50 -24.31
C ASP A 36 7.51 8.21 -23.22
N THR A 37 8.79 8.40 -23.49
CA THR A 37 9.85 8.26 -22.47
C THR A 37 9.72 9.29 -21.34
N ALA A 38 9.39 10.53 -21.65
CA ALA A 38 9.16 11.57 -20.65
C ALA A 38 7.90 11.33 -19.80
N SER A 39 6.86 10.72 -20.40
CA SER A 39 5.64 10.35 -19.67
C SER A 39 5.86 9.13 -18.77
N GLN A 40 6.66 8.15 -19.20
CA GLN A 40 7.03 7.00 -18.37
C GLN A 40 7.93 7.39 -17.18
N ASP A 41 8.88 8.28 -17.38
CA ASP A 41 9.75 8.77 -16.30
C ASP A 41 8.96 9.56 -15.25
N LYS A 42 8.04 10.43 -15.67
CA LYS A 42 7.13 11.12 -14.74
C LYS A 42 6.21 10.16 -13.97
N SER A 43 5.78 9.06 -14.59
CA SER A 43 4.95 8.05 -13.92
C SER A 43 5.74 7.25 -12.88
N GLY A 44 6.99 6.92 -13.17
CA GLY A 44 7.90 6.24 -12.25
C GLY A 44 8.23 7.07 -11.01
N GLY A 45 8.53 8.35 -11.19
CA GLY A 45 8.80 9.30 -10.08
C GLY A 45 7.61 9.49 -9.15
N ARG A 46 6.39 9.57 -9.69
CA ARG A 46 5.17 9.68 -8.88
C ARG A 46 4.87 8.40 -8.09
N ARG A 47 5.12 7.21 -8.66
CA ARG A 47 4.95 5.94 -7.94
C ARG A 47 5.93 5.80 -6.77
N ALA A 48 7.18 6.19 -6.97
CA ALA A 48 8.18 6.19 -5.90
C ALA A 48 7.80 7.13 -4.75
N GLY A 49 7.30 8.34 -5.03
CA GLY A 49 6.81 9.29 -4.04
C GLY A 49 5.67 8.74 -3.17
N ARG A 50 4.75 7.98 -3.74
CA ARG A 50 3.62 7.36 -3.01
C ARG A 50 4.10 6.38 -1.94
N ILE A 51 5.04 5.53 -2.28
CA ILE A 51 5.62 4.57 -1.35
C ILE A 51 6.47 5.29 -0.30
N LEU A 52 7.29 6.24 -0.73
CA LEU A 52 8.22 6.98 0.13
C LEU A 52 7.52 7.76 1.24
N PHE A 53 6.31 8.29 0.99
CA PHE A 53 5.52 8.97 2.02
C PHE A 53 5.03 8.01 3.11
N GLY A 54 4.59 6.81 2.76
CA GLY A 54 4.03 5.83 3.70
C GLY A 54 5.08 5.15 4.58
N LEU A 55 6.28 4.94 4.06
CA LEU A 55 7.33 4.17 4.76
C LEU A 55 7.71 4.74 6.14
N PRO A 56 7.98 6.06 6.32
CA PRO A 56 8.31 6.58 7.65
C PRO A 56 7.16 6.49 8.64
N VAL A 57 5.91 6.64 8.18
CA VAL A 57 4.72 6.45 9.02
C VAL A 57 4.61 4.99 9.47
N ILE A 58 4.69 4.05 8.53
CA ILE A 58 4.66 2.61 8.83
C ILE A 58 5.79 2.23 9.79
N ALA A 59 7.02 2.67 9.52
CA ALA A 59 8.18 2.38 10.36
C ALA A 59 7.99 2.92 11.78
N LEU A 60 7.52 4.15 11.93
CA LEU A 60 7.24 4.75 13.24
C LEU A 60 6.19 3.94 14.03
N LEU A 61 5.09 3.57 13.38
CA LEU A 61 4.01 2.80 14.01
C LEU A 61 4.49 1.40 14.43
N ILE A 62 5.31 0.72 13.61
CA ILE A 62 5.93 -0.57 13.96
C ILE A 62 6.84 -0.40 15.19
N VAL A 63 7.67 0.64 15.23
CA VAL A 63 8.56 0.90 16.36
C VAL A 63 7.74 1.11 17.63
N ILE A 64 6.66 1.90 17.58
CA ILE A 64 5.77 2.11 18.73
C ILE A 64 5.16 0.77 19.19
N ASP A 65 4.62 -0.04 18.27
CA ASP A 65 4.06 -1.36 18.59
C ASP A 65 5.11 -2.25 19.27
N GLN A 66 6.30 -2.37 18.70
CA GLN A 66 7.35 -3.23 19.23
C GLN A 66 7.87 -2.75 20.61
N ILE A 67 8.00 -1.44 20.81
CA ILE A 67 8.37 -0.88 22.12
C ILE A 67 7.31 -1.20 23.18
N THR A 68 6.03 -1.01 22.89
CA THR A 68 4.94 -1.31 23.84
C THR A 68 4.90 -2.79 24.18
N LYS A 69 5.14 -3.68 23.24
CA LYS A 69 5.24 -5.14 23.43
C LYS A 69 6.43 -5.52 24.33
N VAL A 70 7.59 -4.88 24.13
CA VAL A 70 8.77 -5.11 25.00
C VAL A 70 8.50 -4.60 26.42
N ILE A 71 7.90 -3.43 26.59
CA ILE A 71 7.51 -2.90 27.90
C ILE A 71 6.53 -3.86 28.58
N ALA A 72 5.54 -4.36 27.85
CA ALA A 72 4.56 -5.30 28.38
C ALA A 72 5.22 -6.61 28.88
N VAL A 73 6.13 -7.20 28.12
CA VAL A 73 6.88 -8.38 28.56
C VAL A 73 7.68 -8.12 29.82
N ASN A 74 8.40 -7.00 29.89
CA ASN A 74 9.25 -6.66 31.05
C ASN A 74 8.43 -6.34 32.30
N SER A 75 7.25 -5.76 32.14
CA SER A 75 6.41 -5.31 33.26
C SER A 75 5.39 -6.33 33.73
N LEU A 76 4.97 -7.26 32.87
CA LEU A 76 3.85 -8.16 33.10
C LEU A 76 4.22 -9.64 32.88
N GLY A 77 5.44 -9.92 32.45
CA GLY A 77 5.90 -11.28 32.12
C GLY A 77 5.92 -12.25 33.29
N ASP A 78 5.85 -11.76 34.52
CA ASP A 78 5.74 -12.55 35.76
C ASP A 78 4.27 -12.96 36.08
N GLY A 79 3.33 -12.65 35.21
CA GLY A 79 1.89 -12.99 35.38
C GLY A 79 1.09 -11.96 36.20
N ARG A 80 1.69 -10.82 36.59
CA ARG A 80 0.95 -9.77 37.27
C ARG A 80 -0.08 -9.11 36.35
N ARG A 81 -1.14 -8.56 36.95
CA ARG A 81 -2.11 -7.72 36.27
C ARG A 81 -2.07 -6.32 36.86
N ILE A 82 -2.14 -5.32 35.99
CA ILE A 82 -2.16 -3.91 36.37
C ILE A 82 -3.49 -3.31 35.93
N PRO A 83 -4.43 -3.05 36.86
CA PRO A 83 -5.69 -2.41 36.51
C PRO A 83 -5.48 -0.95 36.16
N LEU A 84 -5.82 -0.57 34.94
CA LEU A 84 -5.84 0.83 34.49
C LEU A 84 -7.16 1.48 34.89
N ILE A 85 -8.28 0.79 34.65
CA ILE A 85 -9.61 1.16 35.14
C ILE A 85 -10.17 -0.09 35.80
N LYS A 86 -10.32 -0.06 37.13
CA LYS A 86 -10.72 -1.23 37.92
C LYS A 86 -12.05 -1.83 37.42
N GLY A 87 -12.03 -3.11 37.08
CA GLY A 87 -13.17 -3.85 36.58
C GLY A 87 -13.54 -3.56 35.10
N VAL A 88 -12.74 -2.74 34.38
CA VAL A 88 -13.01 -2.39 32.98
C VAL A 88 -11.82 -2.70 32.08
N LEU A 89 -10.64 -2.19 32.39
CA LEU A 89 -9.46 -2.26 31.55
C LEU A 89 -8.22 -2.59 32.40
N GLU A 90 -7.53 -3.64 32.03
CA GLU A 90 -6.33 -4.12 32.71
C GLU A 90 -5.20 -4.37 31.71
N PHE A 91 -3.96 -4.26 32.19
CA PHE A 91 -2.81 -4.78 31.47
C PHE A 91 -2.46 -6.15 32.04
N THR A 92 -2.36 -7.15 31.17
CA THR A 92 -1.96 -8.54 31.46
C THR A 92 -1.20 -9.09 30.27
N PHE A 93 -0.18 -9.90 30.48
CA PHE A 93 0.60 -10.46 29.38
C PHE A 93 0.08 -11.83 28.95
N VAL A 94 -0.18 -11.98 27.66
CA VAL A 94 -0.63 -13.26 27.06
C VAL A 94 0.20 -13.55 25.80
N GLN A 95 0.69 -14.79 25.68
CA GLN A 95 1.28 -15.32 24.47
C GLN A 95 0.21 -15.88 23.55
N ASN A 96 -0.23 -15.11 22.56
CA ASN A 96 -1.27 -15.52 21.63
C ASN A 96 -0.69 -16.33 20.46
N ARG A 97 -0.92 -17.64 20.45
CA ARG A 97 -0.45 -18.56 19.39
C ARG A 97 -1.49 -18.82 18.30
N GLY A 98 -2.63 -18.12 18.34
CA GLY A 98 -3.73 -18.27 17.39
C GLY A 98 -4.26 -16.94 16.89
N ALA A 99 -5.56 -16.94 16.54
CA ALA A 99 -6.37 -15.76 16.33
C ALA A 99 -7.12 -15.37 17.62
N ALA A 100 -7.99 -14.36 17.52
CA ALA A 100 -8.90 -14.00 18.59
C ALA A 100 -9.71 -15.25 19.03
N PHE A 101 -10.08 -15.29 20.32
CA PHE A 101 -10.84 -16.40 20.94
C PHE A 101 -10.16 -17.79 20.87
N GLY A 102 -8.83 -17.85 20.67
CA GLY A 102 -8.08 -19.11 20.64
C GLY A 102 -8.32 -19.99 19.40
N ILE A 103 -8.87 -19.42 18.33
CA ILE A 103 -9.09 -20.11 17.06
C ILE A 103 -7.75 -20.26 16.33
N LEU A 104 -7.56 -21.38 15.59
CA LEU A 104 -6.36 -21.66 14.79
C LEU A 104 -5.05 -21.65 15.61
N GLN A 105 -5.06 -22.20 16.81
CA GLN A 105 -3.85 -22.31 17.61
C GLN A 105 -2.76 -23.11 16.87
N ASN A 106 -1.52 -22.62 16.95
CA ASN A 106 -0.36 -23.19 16.29
C ASN A 106 -0.38 -23.22 14.75
N ALA A 107 -1.33 -22.50 14.12
CA ALA A 107 -1.40 -22.36 12.66
C ALA A 107 -0.50 -21.24 12.12
N LEU A 108 0.76 -21.17 12.61
CA LEU A 108 1.72 -20.14 12.20
C LEU A 108 1.87 -19.98 10.68
N PRO A 109 1.99 -21.09 9.87
CA PRO A 109 2.11 -20.94 8.42
C PRO A 109 0.89 -20.25 7.79
N PHE A 110 -0.30 -20.54 8.28
CA PHE A 110 -1.54 -19.89 7.83
C PHE A 110 -1.50 -18.38 8.07
N PHE A 111 -1.11 -17.95 9.28
CA PHE A 111 -1.01 -16.53 9.60
C PHE A 111 0.06 -15.81 8.79
N VAL A 112 1.18 -16.48 8.52
CA VAL A 112 2.23 -15.94 7.64
C VAL A 112 1.68 -15.69 6.23
N VAL A 113 1.05 -16.70 5.63
CA VAL A 113 0.50 -16.60 4.26
C VAL A 113 -0.56 -15.51 4.17
N ILE A 114 -1.54 -15.48 5.09
CA ILE A 114 -2.63 -14.49 5.03
C ILE A 114 -2.11 -13.06 5.27
N THR A 115 -1.12 -12.88 6.15
CA THR A 115 -0.50 -11.57 6.39
C THR A 115 0.25 -11.09 5.15
N LEU A 116 1.04 -11.95 4.51
CA LEU A 116 1.76 -11.61 3.28
C LEU A 116 0.79 -11.28 2.13
N ALA A 117 -0.31 -12.03 1.99
CA ALA A 117 -1.35 -11.75 1.01
C ALA A 117 -2.01 -10.39 1.28
N ALA A 118 -2.37 -10.11 2.54
CA ALA A 118 -2.95 -8.82 2.92
C ALA A 118 -1.98 -7.66 2.65
N LEU A 119 -0.70 -7.79 3.00
CA LEU A 119 0.32 -6.78 2.72
C LEU A 119 0.53 -6.55 1.22
N ALA A 120 0.47 -7.61 0.40
CA ALA A 120 0.55 -7.48 -1.05
C ALA A 120 -0.63 -6.67 -1.61
N VAL A 121 -1.85 -6.94 -1.14
CA VAL A 121 -3.06 -6.19 -1.52
C VAL A 121 -2.95 -4.72 -1.09
N ILE A 122 -2.54 -4.47 0.16
CA ILE A 122 -2.35 -3.10 0.68
C ILE A 122 -1.31 -2.35 -0.15
N CYS A 123 -0.18 -2.99 -0.45
CA CYS A 123 0.87 -2.39 -1.28
C CYS A 123 0.36 -2.07 -2.69
N TYR A 124 -0.38 -3.00 -3.31
CA TYR A 124 -1.02 -2.79 -4.60
C TYR A 124 -1.94 -1.57 -4.60
N ILE A 125 -2.81 -1.46 -3.58
CA ILE A 125 -3.72 -0.31 -3.47
C ILE A 125 -2.94 0.98 -3.23
N LEU A 126 -1.97 0.99 -2.30
CA LEU A 126 -1.14 2.17 -1.99
C LEU A 126 -0.43 2.74 -3.23
N VAL A 127 0.04 1.88 -4.14
CA VAL A 127 0.68 2.30 -5.39
C VAL A 127 -0.32 2.93 -6.36
N ARG A 128 -1.60 2.55 -6.27
CA ARG A 128 -2.66 3.06 -7.16
C ARG A 128 -3.34 4.32 -6.63
N VAL A 129 -3.47 4.47 -5.32
CA VAL A 129 -4.12 5.65 -4.71
C VAL A 129 -3.40 6.93 -5.12
N PRO A 130 -4.11 7.96 -5.65
CA PRO A 130 -3.51 9.23 -6.04
C PRO A 130 -2.81 9.97 -4.88
N GLU A 131 -1.83 10.83 -5.21
CA GLU A 131 -1.09 11.63 -4.20
C GLU A 131 -1.83 12.88 -3.73
N ASP A 132 -3.01 13.11 -4.22
CA ASP A 132 -3.84 14.23 -3.82
C ASP A 132 -4.16 14.21 -2.32
N ARG A 133 -4.31 15.40 -1.73
CA ARG A 133 -4.73 15.57 -0.33
C ARG A 133 -6.10 14.95 -0.05
N HIS A 134 -6.97 14.91 -1.05
CA HIS A 134 -8.26 14.24 -0.98
C HIS A 134 -8.15 12.76 -0.59
N PHE A 135 -7.15 12.03 -1.13
CA PHE A 135 -6.93 10.61 -0.84
C PHE A 135 -5.98 10.34 0.34
N LEU A 136 -5.51 11.39 1.03
CA LEU A 136 -4.65 11.23 2.20
C LEU A 136 -5.26 10.35 3.31
N PRO A 137 -6.58 10.45 3.64
CA PRO A 137 -7.20 9.61 4.65
C PRO A 137 -7.11 8.10 4.32
N ILE A 138 -7.40 7.71 3.06
CA ILE A 138 -7.25 6.30 2.62
C ILE A 138 -5.80 5.83 2.80
N ARG A 139 -4.83 6.64 2.34
CA ARG A 139 -3.41 6.31 2.43
C ARG A 139 -2.96 6.12 3.87
N LEU A 140 -3.41 6.97 4.79
CA LEU A 140 -3.11 6.82 6.22
C LEU A 140 -3.74 5.56 6.78
N CYS A 141 -5.01 5.26 6.51
CA CYS A 141 -5.65 4.02 6.96
C CYS A 141 -4.88 2.79 6.47
N LEU A 142 -4.48 2.75 5.21
CA LEU A 142 -3.68 1.64 4.66
C LEU A 142 -2.31 1.53 5.32
N CYS A 143 -1.65 2.65 5.65
CA CYS A 143 -0.39 2.64 6.40
C CYS A 143 -0.56 2.07 7.81
N PHE A 144 -1.63 2.42 8.53
CA PHE A 144 -1.94 1.89 9.86
C PHE A 144 -2.22 0.39 9.81
N ILE A 145 -3.04 -0.07 8.86
CA ILE A 145 -3.32 -1.50 8.67
C ILE A 145 -2.03 -2.26 8.35
N ALA A 146 -1.20 -1.74 7.43
CA ALA A 146 0.07 -2.34 7.09
C ALA A 146 1.02 -2.42 8.29
N ALA A 147 1.15 -1.34 9.07
CA ALA A 147 2.00 -1.29 10.24
C ALA A 147 1.57 -2.31 11.30
N GLY A 148 0.27 -2.41 11.59
CA GLY A 148 -0.27 -3.39 12.53
C GLY A 148 -0.07 -4.83 12.04
N ALA A 149 -0.31 -5.10 10.76
CA ALA A 149 -0.06 -6.40 10.16
C ALA A 149 1.42 -6.80 10.27
N VAL A 150 2.35 -5.88 9.94
CA VAL A 150 3.81 -6.12 10.07
C VAL A 150 4.21 -6.29 11.52
N GLY A 151 3.69 -5.49 12.46
CA GLY A 151 3.97 -5.60 13.90
C GLY A 151 3.65 -7.00 14.45
N ASN A 152 2.45 -7.51 14.15
CA ASN A 152 2.04 -8.86 14.54
C ASN A 152 2.75 -9.96 13.74
N PHE A 153 3.18 -9.67 12.52
CA PHE A 153 3.98 -10.59 11.70
C PHE A 153 5.39 -10.77 12.26
N ILE A 154 6.04 -9.69 12.70
CA ILE A 154 7.36 -9.74 13.36
C ILE A 154 7.32 -10.67 14.57
N ASP A 155 6.32 -10.52 15.44
CA ASP A 155 6.17 -11.38 16.60
C ASP A 155 6.02 -12.86 16.21
N ARG A 156 5.17 -13.16 15.26
CA ARG A 156 4.96 -14.54 14.79
C ARG A 156 6.22 -15.15 14.18
N LEU A 157 6.97 -14.37 13.40
CA LEU A 157 8.18 -14.86 12.72
C LEU A 157 9.31 -15.18 13.71
N PHE A 158 9.51 -14.34 14.72
CA PHE A 158 10.64 -14.45 15.64
C PHE A 158 10.30 -15.20 16.93
N LEU A 159 9.05 -15.13 17.40
CA LEU A 159 8.62 -15.67 18.68
C LEU A 159 7.68 -16.86 18.54
N SER A 160 7.06 -17.07 17.36
CA SER A 160 5.98 -18.05 17.12
C SER A 160 4.68 -17.78 17.89
N TYR A 161 4.52 -16.58 18.46
CA TYR A 161 3.30 -16.10 19.08
C TYR A 161 3.24 -14.57 18.98
N VAL A 162 2.07 -13.97 19.23
CA VAL A 162 1.90 -12.51 19.33
C VAL A 162 1.86 -12.12 20.80
N ARG A 163 2.53 -11.02 21.14
CA ARG A 163 2.56 -10.44 22.49
C ARG A 163 1.33 -9.56 22.69
N ASP A 164 0.32 -10.07 23.38
CA ASP A 164 -0.91 -9.36 23.70
C ASP A 164 -0.89 -8.92 25.17
N PHE A 165 -1.44 -7.73 25.47
CA PHE A 165 -1.30 -7.18 26.82
C PHE A 165 -2.41 -6.22 27.26
N ILE A 166 -3.38 -5.90 26.41
CA ILE A 166 -4.52 -5.03 26.71
C ILE A 166 -5.75 -5.90 26.90
N TYR A 167 -6.34 -5.89 28.08
CA TYR A 167 -7.49 -6.72 28.42
C TYR A 167 -8.68 -5.87 28.82
N PHE A 168 -9.75 -5.93 28.05
CA PHE A 168 -11.02 -5.30 28.36
C PHE A 168 -11.88 -6.26 29.18
N CYS A 169 -11.66 -6.28 30.51
CA CYS A 169 -12.22 -7.30 31.41
C CYS A 169 -13.72 -7.13 31.65
N LEU A 170 -14.31 -5.95 31.41
CA LEU A 170 -15.74 -5.72 31.59
C LEU A 170 -16.62 -6.68 30.79
N ILE A 171 -16.20 -7.06 29.59
CA ILE A 171 -16.94 -7.96 28.67
C ILE A 171 -16.15 -9.21 28.32
N ASP A 172 -15.07 -9.48 29.06
CA ASP A 172 -14.18 -10.63 28.81
C ASP A 172 -13.70 -10.68 27.34
N PHE A 173 -13.30 -9.51 26.81
CA PHE A 173 -12.82 -9.41 25.43
C PHE A 173 -11.42 -10.04 25.32
N PRO A 174 -11.10 -10.77 24.23
CA PRO A 174 -9.76 -11.32 24.05
C PRO A 174 -8.67 -10.27 24.24
N VAL A 175 -7.59 -10.64 24.92
CA VAL A 175 -6.44 -9.75 25.11
C VAL A 175 -5.85 -9.41 23.75
N PHE A 176 -5.51 -8.15 23.53
CA PHE A 176 -5.02 -7.60 22.27
C PHE A 176 -3.84 -6.65 22.50
N ASN A 177 -3.29 -6.09 21.45
CA ASN A 177 -2.13 -5.20 21.48
C ASN A 177 -2.34 -3.93 20.64
N VAL A 178 -1.30 -3.08 20.56
CA VAL A 178 -1.36 -1.80 19.85
C VAL A 178 -1.51 -2.00 18.32
N ALA A 179 -0.88 -3.03 17.74
CA ALA A 179 -1.04 -3.34 16.33
C ALA A 179 -2.49 -3.70 15.97
N ASP A 180 -3.21 -4.39 16.86
CA ASP A 180 -4.62 -4.73 16.67
C ASP A 180 -5.51 -3.47 16.71
N ILE A 181 -5.17 -2.49 17.57
CA ILE A 181 -5.83 -1.17 17.58
C ILE A 181 -5.64 -0.48 16.23
N TYR A 182 -4.41 -0.49 15.69
CA TYR A 182 -4.14 0.10 14.38
C TYR A 182 -5.00 -0.53 13.28
N ILE A 183 -5.01 -1.86 13.22
CA ILE A 183 -5.78 -2.60 12.20
C ILE A 183 -7.27 -2.29 12.35
N THR A 184 -7.82 -2.45 13.55
CA THR A 184 -9.26 -2.33 13.79
C THR A 184 -9.75 -0.90 13.55
N CYS A 185 -9.12 0.10 14.16
CA CYS A 185 -9.54 1.49 14.01
C CYS A 185 -9.40 1.96 12.55
N ALA A 186 -8.26 1.66 11.90
CA ALA A 186 -8.05 2.07 10.53
C ALA A 186 -9.01 1.36 9.55
N THR A 187 -9.34 0.09 9.80
CA THR A 187 -10.33 -0.63 8.98
C THR A 187 -11.72 -0.03 9.12
N VAL A 188 -12.16 0.27 10.35
CA VAL A 188 -13.47 0.92 10.58
C VAL A 188 -13.51 2.29 9.91
N ILE A 189 -12.46 3.11 10.09
CA ILE A 189 -12.36 4.43 9.44
C ILE A 189 -12.37 4.28 7.92
N LEU A 190 -11.63 3.33 7.36
CA LEU A 190 -11.60 3.09 5.92
C LEU A 190 -12.98 2.73 5.37
N ILE A 191 -13.71 1.85 6.06
CA ILE A 191 -15.10 1.48 5.68
C ILE A 191 -15.99 2.73 5.72
N LEU A 192 -15.91 3.54 6.78
CA LEU A 192 -16.71 4.77 6.89
C LEU A 192 -16.36 5.77 5.78
N LEU A 193 -15.08 5.92 5.44
CA LEU A 193 -14.65 6.76 4.33
C LEU A 193 -15.23 6.27 3.00
N MET A 194 -15.22 4.96 2.73
CA MET A 194 -15.80 4.39 1.52
C MET A 194 -17.32 4.60 1.45
N LEU A 195 -18.02 4.47 2.57
CA LEU A 195 -19.49 4.59 2.60
C LEU A 195 -20.01 6.03 2.62
N LEU A 196 -19.26 6.96 3.22
CA LEU A 196 -19.76 8.31 3.52
C LEU A 196 -19.06 9.42 2.74
N TYR A 197 -17.77 9.24 2.41
CA TYR A 197 -16.93 10.28 1.83
C TYR A 197 -16.60 10.00 0.35
N TYR A 198 -16.21 8.79 -0.02
CA TYR A 198 -15.90 8.39 -1.40
C TYR A 198 -17.08 7.63 -2.02
N ARG A 199 -18.19 8.29 -2.22
CA ARG A 199 -19.43 7.66 -2.70
C ARG A 199 -19.54 7.58 -4.22
N ASP A 200 -18.82 8.42 -4.95
CA ASP A 200 -18.89 8.50 -6.40
C ASP A 200 -17.94 7.46 -7.03
N GLU A 201 -18.46 6.64 -7.95
CA GLU A 201 -17.69 5.60 -8.64
C GLU A 201 -16.49 6.17 -9.41
N GLU A 202 -16.60 7.41 -9.91
CA GLU A 202 -15.52 8.11 -10.61
C GLU A 202 -14.31 8.36 -9.69
N GLU A 203 -14.53 8.62 -8.41
CA GLU A 203 -13.45 8.85 -7.43
C GLU A 203 -12.61 7.61 -7.19
N LEU A 204 -13.18 6.42 -7.33
CA LEU A 204 -12.53 5.13 -7.13
C LEU A 204 -11.99 4.51 -8.43
N SER A 205 -12.05 5.22 -9.54
CA SER A 205 -11.59 4.75 -10.86
C SER A 205 -10.11 4.34 -10.88
N PHE A 206 -9.30 4.80 -9.93
CA PHE A 206 -7.90 4.39 -9.78
C PHE A 206 -7.71 2.92 -9.38
N LEU A 207 -8.76 2.23 -8.93
CA LEU A 207 -8.74 0.80 -8.58
C LEU A 207 -8.92 -0.11 -9.81
N ASN A 208 -9.49 0.43 -10.90
CA ASN A 208 -9.70 -0.28 -12.19
C ASN A 208 -8.46 -0.16 -13.13
#